data_c92adcaadeb648083e1ee70714d1493f
#
_entry.id   c92adcaadeb648083e1ee70714d1493f
#
_cell.length_a   1.000
_cell.length_b   1.000
_cell.length_c   1.000
_cell.angle_alpha   90.00
_cell.angle_beta   90.00
_cell.angle_gamma   90.00
#
_symmetry.space_group_name_H-M   'P 1'
#
loop_
_entity.id
_entity.type
_entity.pdbx_description
1 polymer ?
#
loop_
_entity_poly.entity_id
_entity_poly.type
_entity_poly.pdbx_seq_one_letter_code
_entity_poly.pdbx_strand_id
1 'polypeptide(L)'
;MEAGPAPPPAEDDDFGPELPPDDDEGRFFGGGITKQESEILDYVDEADGGNAPEKIDAAWLRKTALNFEKRINKNAELRAKFENDPQKFISSEADLDADIKGLSLLSEHPELYPEFVKTGCVASLVSLLAHENTDIAIDAIEIMGELTDEDVSAEEGQWNGLVDAMMDADLLGLLVSNFSRLNEDDESDRNGIYHALGVIENLCSRQSVAERVGEDEKLLQWLLQRIQRKEDLVTQNKQYAAEILAILSQMSTANRTQLIRLDAVDLLLQLAAPYRRRDPDKGGEEEEYMENIFATLTCLADESTGKTKFIEAEGVELCLIMLKEGKKSKQPALRLVNHAAGGNSGVEVCQKIVEAGGLKSLFTLFMKTQDHRLAEHLVEIFASMLRLLPANSAERIRTLAKFVEKDYEKITKLIKFRRDYVARLSLAEQQNDAEKAVTSADDKETAELEWLSRRIDAGLFTLQTIDTVLAWLVAEDTGASRKVKQVLAERDEKVSVIGRTLKEQLDALDTTEENQDLRDMLSTLVEFVQ
;
A
#
# COMPACT_ATOMS: atom_id res chain seq x y z
N MET A 1 -12.86 -29.32 89.09
CA MET A 1 -12.98 -29.38 87.63
C MET A 1 -12.60 -28.00 87.09
N GLU A 2 -11.33 -27.87 86.68
CA GLU A 2 -10.74 -26.63 86.20
C GLU A 2 -11.17 -26.37 84.75
N ALA A 3 -11.63 -25.17 84.50
CA ALA A 3 -11.92 -24.67 83.13
C ALA A 3 -10.59 -24.30 82.46
N GLY A 4 -10.34 -24.83 81.28
CA GLY A 4 -9.17 -24.52 80.48
C GLY A 4 -9.23 -23.07 79.91
N PRO A 5 -8.07 -22.52 79.58
CA PRO A 5 -8.00 -21.11 79.09
C PRO A 5 -8.63 -20.93 77.75
N ALA A 6 -9.24 -19.74 77.55
CA ALA A 6 -9.83 -19.27 76.29
C ALA A 6 -8.76 -19.10 75.21
N PRO A 7 -9.11 -19.31 73.92
CA PRO A 7 -8.18 -19.04 72.79
C PRO A 7 -7.90 -17.54 72.67
N PRO A 8 -6.68 -17.18 72.19
CA PRO A 8 -6.35 -15.77 71.92
C PRO A 8 -7.20 -15.17 70.80
N PRO A 9 -7.40 -13.83 70.76
CA PRO A 9 -8.09 -13.17 69.69
C PRO A 9 -7.30 -13.31 68.38
N ALA A 10 -8.04 -13.48 67.25
CA ALA A 10 -7.46 -13.48 65.91
C ALA A 10 -6.81 -12.11 65.69
N GLU A 11 -5.54 -12.11 65.42
CA GLU A 11 -4.86 -10.91 64.88
C GLU A 11 -5.33 -10.74 63.44
N ASP A 12 -5.94 -9.59 63.13
CA ASP A 12 -6.16 -9.10 61.79
C ASP A 12 -4.81 -8.73 61.18
N ASP A 13 -4.18 -9.67 60.48
CA ASP A 13 -3.03 -9.40 59.63
C ASP A 13 -3.52 -8.80 58.30
N ASP A 14 -3.93 -7.53 58.33
CA ASP A 14 -4.10 -6.70 57.18
C ASP A 14 -2.84 -5.82 56.99
N PHE A 15 -1.74 -6.46 56.56
CA PHE A 15 -0.53 -5.76 56.10
C PHE A 15 -0.28 -6.05 54.63
N GLY A 16 -1.18 -5.49 53.78
CA GLY A 16 -0.78 -5.12 52.42
C GLY A 16 0.03 -3.81 52.48
N PRO A 17 0.92 -3.51 51.50
CA PRO A 17 1.56 -2.21 51.43
C PRO A 17 0.47 -1.13 51.40
N GLU A 18 0.63 -0.08 52.23
CA GLU A 18 -0.26 1.07 52.20
C GLU A 18 -0.30 1.63 50.77
N LEU A 19 -1.51 1.72 50.23
CA LEU A 19 -1.73 2.40 48.95
C LEU A 19 -1.22 3.85 49.05
N PRO A 20 -0.54 4.36 48.02
CA PRO A 20 -0.17 5.77 47.99
C PRO A 20 -1.43 6.61 48.19
N PRO A 21 -1.33 7.76 48.92
CA PRO A 21 -2.48 8.61 49.14
C PRO A 21 -3.10 9.02 47.78
N ASP A 22 -4.45 8.89 47.74
CA ASP A 22 -5.23 9.38 46.59
C ASP A 22 -4.78 10.81 46.26
N ASP A 23 -4.08 10.98 45.14
CA ASP A 23 -3.96 12.30 44.56
C ASP A 23 -5.35 12.69 44.03
N ASP A 24 -5.70 13.97 44.14
CA ASP A 24 -7.04 14.46 43.76
C ASP A 24 -7.41 14.20 42.28
N GLU A 25 -6.53 13.56 41.49
CA GLU A 25 -6.73 13.21 40.08
C GLU A 25 -7.00 11.71 39.80
N GLY A 26 -6.78 10.80 40.79
CA GLY A 26 -7.22 9.40 40.77
C GLY A 26 -6.81 8.52 39.56
N ARG A 27 -5.75 8.87 38.86
CA ARG A 27 -5.34 8.20 37.60
C ARG A 27 -4.11 7.33 37.77
N PHE A 28 -4.29 6.00 37.73
CA PHE A 28 -3.18 5.05 37.91
C PHE A 28 -2.26 4.95 36.68
N PHE A 29 -2.76 5.30 35.47
CA PHE A 29 -2.02 5.36 34.20
C PHE A 29 -2.29 6.63 33.40
N GLY A 30 -2.46 7.77 34.05
CA GLY A 30 -2.74 9.05 33.39
C GLY A 30 -4.18 9.23 32.89
N GLY A 31 -5.10 8.32 33.19
CA GLY A 31 -6.49 8.30 32.74
C GLY A 31 -7.53 7.73 33.70
N GLY A 32 -7.34 7.71 35.00
CA GLY A 32 -8.34 7.19 35.98
C GLY A 32 -9.50 8.14 36.27
N ILE A 33 -10.62 7.61 36.83
CA ILE A 33 -11.84 8.33 37.16
C ILE A 33 -11.66 9.15 38.43
N THR A 34 -12.07 10.42 38.41
CA THR A 34 -12.12 11.25 39.61
C THR A 34 -13.32 10.89 40.49
N LYS A 35 -13.27 11.23 41.80
CA LYS A 35 -14.41 11.02 42.72
C LYS A 35 -15.70 11.70 42.24
N GLN A 36 -15.60 12.87 41.60
CA GLN A 36 -16.76 13.56 41.04
C GLN A 36 -17.39 12.84 39.87
N GLU A 37 -16.57 12.22 39.02
CA GLU A 37 -17.05 11.39 37.88
C GLU A 37 -17.70 10.10 38.35
N SER A 38 -17.21 9.48 39.45
CA SER A 38 -17.86 8.34 40.08
C SER A 38 -19.21 8.65 40.68
N GLU A 39 -19.35 9.82 41.36
CA GLU A 39 -20.62 10.28 41.91
C GLU A 39 -21.66 10.62 40.81
N ILE A 40 -21.19 11.14 39.67
CA ILE A 40 -22.05 11.36 38.49
C ILE A 40 -22.56 10.06 37.90
N LEU A 41 -21.75 9.01 37.84
CA LEU A 41 -22.18 7.68 37.38
C LEU A 41 -23.23 7.06 38.30
N ASP A 42 -22.98 7.08 39.59
CA ASP A 42 -23.93 6.55 40.58
C ASP A 42 -25.28 7.29 40.50
N TYR A 43 -25.26 8.60 40.25
CA TYR A 43 -26.47 9.41 40.06
C TYR A 43 -27.18 9.08 38.72
N VAL A 44 -26.45 8.81 37.65
CA VAL A 44 -27.02 8.45 36.34
C VAL A 44 -27.62 7.04 36.38
N ASP A 45 -26.97 6.07 37.06
CA ASP A 45 -27.49 4.71 37.23
C ASP A 45 -28.78 4.68 38.09
N GLU A 46 -28.92 5.59 39.07
CA GLU A 46 -30.17 5.71 39.85
C GLU A 46 -31.28 6.42 39.08
N ALA A 47 -30.95 7.28 38.08
CA ALA A 47 -31.94 8.02 37.29
C ALA A 47 -32.53 7.21 36.13
N ASP A 48 -31.89 6.12 35.69
CA ASP A 48 -32.27 5.34 34.50
C ASP A 48 -33.20 4.17 34.86
N GLY A 49 -34.38 4.50 35.38
CA GLY A 49 -35.48 3.58 35.64
C GLY A 49 -36.19 3.14 34.35
N GLY A 50 -35.59 2.19 33.63
CA GLY A 50 -36.26 1.14 32.87
C GLY A 50 -37.13 1.47 31.62
N ASN A 51 -36.76 0.85 30.46
CA ASN A 51 -37.58 0.57 29.28
C ASN A 51 -37.66 1.59 28.13
N ALA A 52 -36.75 2.51 27.94
CA ALA A 52 -36.51 3.09 26.62
C ALA A 52 -35.30 2.40 25.95
N PRO A 53 -35.28 2.17 24.61
CA PRO A 53 -34.06 1.75 23.95
C PRO A 53 -32.94 2.76 24.25
N GLU A 54 -31.82 2.28 24.76
CA GLU A 54 -30.66 3.10 25.15
C GLU A 54 -30.22 3.92 23.93
N LYS A 55 -30.29 5.24 24.01
CA LYS A 55 -29.92 6.12 22.91
C LYS A 55 -28.40 6.28 22.90
N ILE A 56 -27.77 5.87 21.81
CA ILE A 56 -26.33 6.03 21.62
C ILE A 56 -26.06 7.50 21.29
N ASP A 57 -25.59 8.25 22.30
CA ASP A 57 -25.24 9.66 22.21
C ASP A 57 -24.04 9.99 23.12
N ALA A 58 -23.66 11.25 23.22
CA ALA A 58 -22.52 11.69 24.03
C ALA A 58 -22.67 11.35 25.54
N ALA A 59 -23.90 11.24 26.05
CA ALA A 59 -24.14 10.87 27.46
C ALA A 59 -23.88 9.36 27.64
N TRP A 60 -24.40 8.53 26.73
CA TRP A 60 -24.11 7.12 26.67
C TRP A 60 -22.60 6.86 26.58
N LEU A 61 -21.91 7.58 25.67
CA LEU A 61 -20.47 7.42 25.50
C LEU A 61 -19.68 7.73 26.78
N ARG A 62 -20.00 8.84 27.46
CA ARG A 62 -19.34 9.19 28.72
C ARG A 62 -19.55 8.14 29.79
N LYS A 63 -20.76 7.59 29.92
CA LYS A 63 -21.08 6.50 30.84
C LYS A 63 -20.26 5.24 30.51
N THR A 64 -20.25 4.83 29.24
CA THR A 64 -19.48 3.69 28.74
C THR A 64 -17.98 3.87 28.99
N ALA A 65 -17.44 5.05 28.65
CA ALA A 65 -16.04 5.40 28.88
C ALA A 65 -15.64 5.32 30.36
N LEU A 66 -16.45 5.86 31.26
CA LEU A 66 -16.21 5.78 32.69
C LEU A 66 -16.29 4.37 33.24
N ASN A 67 -17.20 3.54 32.75
CA ASN A 67 -17.28 2.12 33.14
C ASN A 67 -16.06 1.34 32.64
N PHE A 68 -15.65 1.60 31.41
CA PHE A 68 -14.45 0.99 30.82
C PHE A 68 -13.20 1.29 31.66
N GLU A 69 -12.97 2.56 32.03
CA GLU A 69 -11.86 2.95 32.89
C GLU A 69 -11.91 2.29 34.28
N LYS A 70 -13.09 2.22 34.91
CA LYS A 70 -13.28 1.52 36.19
C LYS A 70 -12.90 0.04 36.07
N ARG A 71 -13.24 -0.62 34.96
CA ARG A 71 -12.94 -2.05 34.76
C ARG A 71 -11.45 -2.28 34.50
N ILE A 72 -10.80 -1.42 33.73
CA ILE A 72 -9.34 -1.46 33.54
C ILE A 72 -8.64 -1.37 34.90
N ASN A 73 -8.98 -0.36 35.70
CA ASN A 73 -8.38 -0.15 37.02
C ASN A 73 -8.65 -1.33 37.96
N LYS A 74 -9.90 -1.80 38.04
CA LYS A 74 -10.28 -2.97 38.86
C LYS A 74 -9.52 -4.23 38.45
N ASN A 75 -9.36 -4.48 37.14
CA ASN A 75 -8.61 -5.63 36.66
C ASN A 75 -7.12 -5.51 37.05
N ALA A 76 -6.51 -4.35 36.84
CA ALA A 76 -5.12 -4.08 37.21
C ALA A 76 -4.88 -4.27 38.71
N GLU A 77 -5.77 -3.74 39.57
CA GLU A 77 -5.70 -3.95 41.03
C GLU A 77 -5.79 -5.45 41.43
N LEU A 78 -6.77 -6.17 40.87
CA LEU A 78 -6.97 -7.59 41.17
C LEU A 78 -5.80 -8.43 40.70
N ARG A 79 -5.21 -8.16 39.53
CA ARG A 79 -4.03 -8.84 39.01
C ARG A 79 -2.81 -8.57 39.90
N ALA A 80 -2.58 -7.31 40.30
CA ALA A 80 -1.51 -6.95 41.20
C ALA A 80 -1.66 -7.61 42.60
N LYS A 81 -2.90 -7.66 43.12
CA LYS A 81 -3.18 -8.27 44.45
C LYS A 81 -3.10 -9.79 44.46
N PHE A 82 -3.42 -10.45 43.34
CA PHE A 82 -3.55 -11.91 43.23
C PHE A 82 -2.70 -12.51 42.12
N GLU A 83 -1.51 -11.99 41.90
CA GLU A 83 -0.59 -12.35 40.79
C GLU A 83 -0.46 -13.87 40.58
N ASN A 84 -0.46 -14.65 41.65
CA ASN A 84 -0.30 -16.13 41.62
C ASN A 84 -1.65 -16.90 41.67
N ASP A 85 -2.79 -16.24 41.63
CA ASP A 85 -4.12 -16.85 41.73
C ASP A 85 -5.10 -16.32 40.67
N PRO A 86 -4.95 -16.77 39.39
CA PRO A 86 -5.76 -16.27 38.27
C PRO A 86 -7.27 -16.39 38.47
N GLN A 87 -7.74 -17.36 39.26
CA GLN A 87 -9.17 -17.54 39.50
C GLN A 87 -9.83 -16.33 40.18
N LYS A 88 -9.06 -15.49 40.86
CA LYS A 88 -9.56 -14.29 41.55
C LYS A 88 -9.75 -13.07 40.66
N PHE A 89 -9.12 -13.05 39.50
CA PHE A 89 -9.26 -11.92 38.55
C PHE A 89 -9.87 -12.31 37.22
N ILE A 90 -10.06 -13.59 36.89
CA ILE A 90 -10.63 -14.03 35.62
C ILE A 90 -12.04 -13.42 35.34
N SER A 91 -12.86 -13.22 36.39
CA SER A 91 -14.15 -12.57 36.25
C SER A 91 -14.01 -11.09 35.83
N SER A 92 -12.97 -10.39 36.33
CA SER A 92 -12.71 -9.00 35.95
C SER A 92 -12.15 -8.89 34.54
N GLU A 93 -11.46 -9.90 34.04
CA GLU A 93 -11.05 -9.97 32.63
C GLU A 93 -12.24 -10.19 31.71
N ALA A 94 -13.15 -11.09 32.06
CA ALA A 94 -14.38 -11.29 31.30
C ALA A 94 -15.28 -10.03 31.27
N ASP A 95 -15.33 -9.29 32.41
CA ASP A 95 -16.01 -8.00 32.47
C ASP A 95 -15.35 -6.96 31.56
N LEU A 96 -14.00 -6.91 31.52
CA LEU A 96 -13.22 -6.00 30.68
C LEU A 96 -13.37 -6.34 29.19
N ASP A 97 -13.30 -7.62 28.83
CA ASP A 97 -13.55 -8.12 27.47
C ASP A 97 -14.93 -7.66 26.95
N ALA A 98 -15.98 -7.83 27.77
CA ALA A 98 -17.31 -7.40 27.40
C ALA A 98 -17.40 -5.88 27.14
N ASP A 99 -16.70 -5.06 27.94
CA ASP A 99 -16.69 -3.61 27.75
C ASP A 99 -15.87 -3.20 26.51
N ILE A 100 -14.74 -3.87 26.23
CA ILE A 100 -13.97 -3.66 24.99
C ILE A 100 -14.87 -3.91 23.78
N LYS A 101 -15.53 -5.06 23.74
CA LYS A 101 -16.46 -5.44 22.66
C LYS A 101 -17.65 -4.49 22.54
N GLY A 102 -18.10 -3.90 23.65
CA GLY A 102 -19.14 -2.87 23.65
C GLY A 102 -18.75 -1.57 22.92
N LEU A 103 -17.45 -1.27 22.77
CA LEU A 103 -16.97 -0.12 22.01
C LEU A 103 -17.16 -0.26 20.49
N SER A 104 -17.39 -1.48 19.99
CA SER A 104 -17.71 -1.76 18.59
C SER A 104 -18.88 -0.90 18.06
N LEU A 105 -19.87 -0.59 18.92
CA LEU A 105 -20.98 0.28 18.56
C LEU A 105 -20.58 1.67 18.06
N LEU A 106 -19.37 2.13 18.40
CA LEU A 106 -18.85 3.43 17.93
C LEU A 106 -18.56 3.43 16.43
N SER A 107 -18.30 2.29 15.80
CA SER A 107 -18.10 2.21 14.35
C SER A 107 -19.37 2.58 13.58
N GLU A 108 -20.54 2.36 14.16
CA GLU A 108 -21.83 2.79 13.61
C GLU A 108 -22.16 4.27 13.92
N HIS A 109 -21.40 4.91 14.83
CA HIS A 109 -21.61 6.26 15.34
C HIS A 109 -20.34 7.11 15.29
N PRO A 110 -19.72 7.31 14.10
CA PRO A 110 -18.45 8.04 13.98
C PRO A 110 -18.56 9.53 14.40
N GLU A 111 -19.77 10.09 14.47
CA GLU A 111 -20.01 11.42 15.01
C GLU A 111 -19.60 11.55 16.49
N LEU A 112 -19.47 10.43 17.20
CA LEU A 112 -19.01 10.38 18.60
C LEU A 112 -17.48 10.30 18.74
N TYR A 113 -16.71 10.08 17.67
CA TYR A 113 -15.24 9.98 17.73
C TYR A 113 -14.58 11.19 18.39
N PRO A 114 -14.96 12.46 18.09
CA PRO A 114 -14.36 13.61 18.76
C PRO A 114 -14.61 13.64 20.28
N GLU A 115 -15.75 13.12 20.74
CA GLU A 115 -16.04 13.01 22.16
C GLU A 115 -15.28 11.83 22.79
N PHE A 116 -15.17 10.69 22.09
CA PHE A 116 -14.37 9.54 22.52
C PHE A 116 -12.90 9.89 22.73
N VAL A 117 -12.31 10.66 21.82
CA VAL A 117 -10.94 11.19 21.97
C VAL A 117 -10.82 12.08 23.22
N LYS A 118 -11.81 12.98 23.46
CA LYS A 118 -11.80 13.89 24.64
C LYS A 118 -11.89 13.17 25.97
N THR A 119 -12.51 11.99 26.03
CA THR A 119 -12.59 11.20 27.28
C THR A 119 -11.24 10.63 27.69
N GLY A 120 -10.26 10.55 26.79
CA GLY A 120 -8.97 9.89 27.01
C GLY A 120 -9.02 8.35 26.85
N CYS A 121 -10.19 7.76 26.64
CA CYS A 121 -10.34 6.30 26.53
C CYS A 121 -9.65 5.71 25.31
N VAL A 122 -9.35 6.49 24.26
CA VAL A 122 -8.55 6.03 23.12
C VAL A 122 -7.16 5.61 23.61
N ALA A 123 -6.50 6.40 24.44
CA ALA A 123 -5.19 6.06 25.00
C ALA A 123 -5.27 4.83 25.92
N SER A 124 -6.36 4.71 26.70
CA SER A 124 -6.59 3.54 27.55
C SER A 124 -6.80 2.28 26.73
N LEU A 125 -7.58 2.34 25.64
CA LEU A 125 -7.78 1.22 24.70
C LEU A 125 -6.45 0.79 24.09
N VAL A 126 -5.63 1.74 23.60
CA VAL A 126 -4.29 1.47 23.05
C VAL A 126 -3.39 0.85 24.11
N SER A 127 -3.44 1.30 25.37
CA SER A 127 -2.62 0.75 26.48
C SER A 127 -2.91 -0.72 26.77
N LEU A 128 -4.13 -1.20 26.47
CA LEU A 128 -4.50 -2.62 26.62
C LEU A 128 -3.73 -3.55 25.68
N LEU A 129 -3.09 -3.05 24.64
CA LEU A 129 -2.16 -3.83 23.82
C LEU A 129 -0.97 -4.34 24.62
N ALA A 130 -0.63 -3.70 25.74
CA ALA A 130 0.39 -4.15 26.67
C ALA A 130 -0.16 -5.08 27.78
N HIS A 131 -1.44 -5.41 27.75
CA HIS A 131 -2.05 -6.28 28.78
C HIS A 131 -1.41 -7.66 28.79
N GLU A 132 -1.19 -8.24 29.98
CA GLU A 132 -0.53 -9.54 30.13
C GLU A 132 -1.33 -10.70 29.51
N ASN A 133 -2.67 -10.66 29.62
CA ASN A 133 -3.54 -11.58 28.89
C ASN A 133 -3.60 -11.14 27.41
N THR A 134 -3.12 -12.02 26.52
CA THR A 134 -3.10 -11.77 25.08
C THR A 134 -4.51 -11.64 24.48
N ASP A 135 -5.50 -12.35 25.01
CA ASP A 135 -6.88 -12.26 24.52
C ASP A 135 -7.42 -10.82 24.66
N ILE A 136 -7.20 -10.17 25.82
CA ILE A 136 -7.58 -8.76 26.03
C ILE A 136 -6.88 -7.82 25.04
N ALA A 137 -5.60 -8.09 24.76
CA ALA A 137 -4.87 -7.28 23.78
C ALA A 137 -5.39 -7.50 22.34
N ILE A 138 -5.75 -8.72 22.00
CA ILE A 138 -6.32 -9.07 20.69
C ILE A 138 -7.70 -8.43 20.52
N ASP A 139 -8.57 -8.50 21.53
CA ASP A 139 -9.87 -7.83 21.50
C ASP A 139 -9.74 -6.31 21.31
N ALA A 140 -8.78 -5.69 22.00
CA ALA A 140 -8.51 -4.26 21.81
C ALA A 140 -8.00 -3.93 20.40
N ILE A 141 -7.16 -4.79 19.80
CA ILE A 141 -6.70 -4.65 18.40
C ILE A 141 -7.88 -4.78 17.44
N GLU A 142 -8.76 -5.76 17.65
CA GLU A 142 -9.94 -5.99 16.81
C GLU A 142 -10.85 -4.76 16.79
N ILE A 143 -11.17 -4.21 17.96
CA ILE A 143 -11.98 -2.99 18.06
C ILE A 143 -11.31 -1.79 17.38
N MET A 144 -10.00 -1.62 17.52
CA MET A 144 -9.28 -0.56 16.79
C MET A 144 -9.39 -0.75 15.26
N GLY A 145 -9.34 -1.99 14.79
CA GLY A 145 -9.60 -2.32 13.39
C GLY A 145 -10.99 -1.90 12.94
N GLU A 146 -12.04 -2.27 13.69
CA GLU A 146 -13.42 -1.89 13.40
C GLU A 146 -13.65 -0.38 13.39
N LEU A 147 -13.02 0.36 14.33
CA LEU A 147 -13.17 1.82 14.42
C LEU A 147 -12.44 2.58 13.31
N THR A 148 -11.43 1.98 12.69
CA THR A 148 -10.61 2.61 11.65
C THR A 148 -10.92 2.09 10.25
N ASP A 149 -11.84 1.14 10.11
CA ASP A 149 -12.22 0.50 8.86
C ASP A 149 -12.69 1.52 7.81
N GLU A 150 -12.40 1.26 6.54
CA GLU A 150 -12.78 2.14 5.43
C GLU A 150 -14.29 2.23 5.20
N ASP A 151 -15.03 1.19 5.61
CA ASP A 151 -16.49 1.14 5.50
C ASP A 151 -17.19 2.03 6.56
N VAL A 152 -16.47 2.51 7.57
CA VAL A 152 -17.00 3.45 8.55
C VAL A 152 -17.22 4.82 7.89
N SER A 153 -18.48 5.27 7.87
CA SER A 153 -18.88 6.55 7.26
C SER A 153 -18.47 7.77 8.09
N ALA A 154 -17.21 7.82 8.54
CA ALA A 154 -16.65 8.93 9.30
C ALA A 154 -16.27 10.10 8.40
N GLU A 155 -16.54 11.34 8.85
CA GLU A 155 -15.93 12.52 8.22
C GLU A 155 -14.41 12.50 8.41
N GLU A 156 -13.67 13.06 7.45
CA GLU A 156 -12.20 13.06 7.47
C GLU A 156 -11.62 13.59 8.79
N GLY A 157 -12.20 14.67 9.36
CA GLY A 157 -11.75 15.22 10.63
C GLY A 157 -12.02 14.34 11.83
N GLN A 158 -13.09 13.52 11.80
CA GLN A 158 -13.43 12.57 12.86
C GLN A 158 -12.45 11.39 12.85
N TRP A 159 -12.22 10.80 11.69
CA TRP A 159 -11.29 9.69 11.51
C TRP A 159 -9.84 10.11 11.85
N ASN A 160 -9.38 11.24 11.28
CA ASN A 160 -8.03 11.74 11.54
C ASN A 160 -7.81 12.02 13.04
N GLY A 161 -8.78 12.62 13.73
CA GLY A 161 -8.69 12.88 15.17
C GLY A 161 -8.59 11.62 16.02
N LEU A 162 -9.33 10.56 15.65
CA LEU A 162 -9.25 9.24 16.30
C LEU A 162 -7.87 8.60 16.08
N VAL A 163 -7.41 8.56 14.82
CA VAL A 163 -6.12 7.95 14.46
C VAL A 163 -4.96 8.72 15.09
N ASP A 164 -4.99 10.05 15.08
CA ASP A 164 -3.96 10.86 15.74
C ASP A 164 -3.87 10.54 17.24
N ALA A 165 -5.01 10.41 17.93
CA ALA A 165 -5.03 10.02 19.34
C ALA A 165 -4.47 8.61 19.58
N MET A 166 -4.73 7.66 18.68
CA MET A 166 -4.15 6.30 18.74
C MET A 166 -2.63 6.33 18.52
N MET A 167 -2.18 7.09 17.53
CA MET A 167 -0.75 7.22 17.21
C MET A 167 0.02 7.95 18.33
N ASP A 168 -0.57 8.97 18.95
CA ASP A 168 0.01 9.69 20.09
C ASP A 168 0.12 8.81 21.34
N ALA A 169 -0.72 7.76 21.44
CA ALA A 169 -0.66 6.74 22.48
C ALA A 169 0.32 5.58 22.19
N ASP A 170 1.22 5.72 21.22
CA ASP A 170 2.23 4.71 20.82
C ASP A 170 1.63 3.43 20.21
N LEU A 171 0.55 3.56 19.44
CA LEU A 171 -0.11 2.41 18.80
C LEU A 171 0.89 1.52 18.04
N LEU A 172 1.75 2.09 17.20
CA LEU A 172 2.68 1.30 16.36
C LEU A 172 3.70 0.53 17.22
N GLY A 173 4.29 1.16 18.22
CA GLY A 173 5.24 0.50 19.12
C GLY A 173 4.60 -0.67 19.87
N LEU A 174 3.35 -0.52 20.30
CA LEU A 174 2.59 -1.57 20.98
C LEU A 174 2.15 -2.70 20.02
N LEU A 175 1.76 -2.41 18.77
CA LEU A 175 1.50 -3.43 17.76
C LEU A 175 2.76 -4.26 17.46
N VAL A 176 3.90 -3.60 17.24
CA VAL A 176 5.19 -4.30 17.03
C VAL A 176 5.57 -5.18 18.22
N SER A 177 5.29 -4.72 19.45
CA SER A 177 5.50 -5.52 20.65
C SER A 177 4.62 -6.79 20.66
N ASN A 178 3.35 -6.67 20.23
CA ASN A 178 2.43 -7.80 20.09
C ASN A 178 2.90 -8.82 19.05
N PHE A 179 3.37 -8.38 17.90
CA PHE A 179 3.96 -9.27 16.90
C PHE A 179 5.10 -10.16 17.45
N SER A 180 5.83 -9.67 18.46
CA SER A 180 6.94 -10.39 19.06
C SER A 180 6.51 -11.40 20.12
N ARG A 181 5.36 -11.19 20.77
CA ARG A 181 4.88 -12.03 21.87
C ARG A 181 3.80 -13.04 21.45
N LEU A 182 3.07 -12.78 20.38
CA LEU A 182 2.05 -13.68 19.85
C LEU A 182 2.69 -14.84 19.09
N ASN A 183 2.16 -16.04 19.32
CA ASN A 183 2.65 -17.28 18.71
C ASN A 183 1.69 -17.73 17.59
N GLU A 184 2.07 -17.57 16.33
CA GLU A 184 1.25 -17.94 15.17
C GLU A 184 0.93 -19.46 15.06
N ASP A 185 1.51 -20.32 15.89
CA ASP A 185 1.11 -21.72 15.97
C ASP A 185 -0.22 -21.89 16.74
N ASP A 186 -0.55 -20.95 17.61
CA ASP A 186 -1.87 -20.82 18.26
C ASP A 186 -2.85 -20.09 17.35
N GLU A 187 -4.12 -20.52 17.33
CA GLU A 187 -5.13 -19.96 16.44
C GLU A 187 -5.56 -18.55 16.87
N SER A 188 -5.73 -18.31 18.18
CA SER A 188 -6.10 -17.00 18.71
C SER A 188 -5.02 -15.96 18.44
N ASP A 189 -3.77 -16.30 18.77
CA ASP A 189 -2.61 -15.43 18.54
C ASP A 189 -2.39 -15.15 17.04
N ARG A 190 -2.58 -16.16 16.18
CA ARG A 190 -2.50 -15.99 14.72
C ARG A 190 -3.55 -15.02 14.18
N ASN A 191 -4.78 -15.12 14.68
CA ASN A 191 -5.87 -14.18 14.35
C ASN A 191 -5.56 -12.79 14.90
N GLY A 192 -4.98 -12.69 16.10
CA GLY A 192 -4.54 -11.42 16.69
C GLY A 192 -3.52 -10.69 15.82
N ILE A 193 -2.55 -11.43 15.23
CA ILE A 193 -1.61 -10.85 14.24
C ILE A 193 -2.35 -10.41 12.98
N TYR A 194 -3.32 -11.18 12.49
CA TYR A 194 -4.13 -10.81 11.35
C TYR A 194 -4.88 -9.49 11.58
N HIS A 195 -5.57 -9.35 12.72
CA HIS A 195 -6.27 -8.12 13.10
C HIS A 195 -5.30 -6.93 13.24
N ALA A 196 -4.11 -7.16 13.81
CA ALA A 196 -3.10 -6.12 13.93
C ALA A 196 -2.57 -5.64 12.56
N LEU A 197 -2.42 -6.54 11.58
CA LEU A 197 -2.10 -6.19 10.20
C LEU A 197 -3.25 -5.39 9.56
N GLY A 198 -4.52 -5.75 9.83
CA GLY A 198 -5.69 -5.01 9.38
C GLY A 198 -5.73 -3.57 9.93
N VAL A 199 -5.38 -3.38 11.20
CA VAL A 199 -5.25 -2.01 11.75
C VAL A 199 -4.22 -1.21 10.97
N ILE A 200 -3.05 -1.80 10.65
CA ILE A 200 -2.00 -1.10 9.88
C ILE A 200 -2.48 -0.78 8.47
N GLU A 201 -3.22 -1.68 7.81
CA GLU A 201 -3.82 -1.43 6.50
C GLU A 201 -4.78 -0.24 6.54
N ASN A 202 -5.71 -0.24 7.49
CA ASN A 202 -6.67 0.85 7.69
C ASN A 202 -5.96 2.20 7.88
N LEU A 203 -4.91 2.23 8.70
CA LEU A 203 -4.06 3.41 8.89
C LEU A 203 -3.42 3.88 7.57
N CYS A 204 -3.00 2.95 6.72
CA CYS A 204 -2.35 3.25 5.44
C CYS A 204 -3.33 3.70 4.34
N SER A 205 -4.64 3.74 4.57
CA SER A 205 -5.63 4.29 3.63
C SER A 205 -5.40 5.78 3.33
N ARG A 206 -4.74 6.51 4.23
CA ARG A 206 -4.37 7.93 4.08
C ARG A 206 -2.87 8.08 3.93
N GLN A 207 -2.44 8.79 2.87
CA GLN A 207 -1.02 8.97 2.55
C GLN A 207 -0.22 9.55 3.74
N SER A 208 -0.73 10.59 4.42
CA SER A 208 -0.03 11.22 5.54
C SER A 208 0.19 10.28 6.72
N VAL A 209 -0.75 9.36 6.97
CA VAL A 209 -0.63 8.35 8.03
C VAL A 209 0.28 7.22 7.56
N ALA A 210 0.18 6.78 6.31
CA ALA A 210 1.07 5.78 5.71
C ALA A 210 2.55 6.23 5.75
N GLU A 211 2.84 7.51 5.61
CA GLU A 211 4.19 8.06 5.79
C GLU A 211 4.68 7.90 7.22
N ARG A 212 3.85 8.25 8.22
CA ARG A 212 4.17 8.04 9.65
C ARG A 212 4.37 6.55 9.99
N VAL A 213 3.54 5.67 9.44
CA VAL A 213 3.68 4.20 9.60
C VAL A 213 5.00 3.72 9.02
N GLY A 214 5.39 4.22 7.85
CA GLY A 214 6.64 3.88 7.17
C GLY A 214 7.92 4.44 7.83
N GLU A 215 7.80 5.40 8.76
CA GLU A 215 8.91 5.88 9.59
C GLU A 215 9.32 4.89 10.69
N ASP A 216 8.41 3.98 11.09
CA ASP A 216 8.72 2.96 12.11
C ASP A 216 9.58 1.84 11.51
N GLU A 217 10.89 1.95 11.70
CA GLU A 217 11.85 0.98 11.20
C GLU A 217 11.64 -0.42 11.77
N LYS A 218 11.16 -0.54 13.02
CA LYS A 218 10.93 -1.86 13.65
C LYS A 218 9.77 -2.57 12.99
N LEU A 219 8.70 -1.85 12.66
CA LEU A 219 7.58 -2.38 11.91
C LEU A 219 8.03 -2.86 10.53
N LEU A 220 8.77 -2.01 9.78
CA LEU A 220 9.27 -2.40 8.46
C LEU A 220 10.19 -3.62 8.52
N GLN A 221 11.08 -3.69 9.52
CA GLN A 221 11.94 -4.85 9.73
C GLN A 221 11.14 -6.10 10.06
N TRP A 222 10.10 -5.98 10.91
CA TRP A 222 9.23 -7.11 11.21
C TRP A 222 8.48 -7.60 9.97
N LEU A 223 7.89 -6.70 9.17
CA LEU A 223 7.21 -7.06 7.91
C LEU A 223 8.15 -7.79 6.95
N LEU A 224 9.37 -7.26 6.76
CA LEU A 224 10.40 -7.88 5.91
C LEU A 224 10.83 -9.26 6.44
N GLN A 225 10.94 -9.43 7.75
CA GLN A 225 11.25 -10.73 8.37
C GLN A 225 10.08 -11.71 8.23
N ARG A 226 8.84 -11.21 8.39
CA ARG A 226 7.65 -12.06 8.30
C ARG A 226 7.47 -12.67 6.91
N ILE A 227 7.66 -11.89 5.86
CA ILE A 227 7.56 -12.39 4.48
C ILE A 227 8.68 -13.39 4.11
N GLN A 228 9.81 -13.37 4.82
CA GLN A 228 10.92 -14.31 4.62
C GLN A 228 10.76 -15.62 5.37
N ARG A 229 9.89 -15.67 6.38
CA ARG A 229 9.73 -16.88 7.22
C ARG A 229 9.43 -18.07 6.32
N LYS A 230 10.22 -19.15 6.50
CA LYS A 230 10.04 -20.39 5.73
C LYS A 230 8.82 -21.13 6.27
N GLU A 231 7.90 -21.40 5.38
CA GLU A 231 6.65 -22.11 5.64
C GLU A 231 6.43 -23.11 4.51
N ASP A 232 5.74 -24.22 4.78
CA ASP A 232 5.41 -25.21 3.77
C ASP A 232 4.45 -24.65 2.72
N LEU A 233 3.51 -23.82 3.15
CA LEU A 233 2.58 -23.05 2.32
C LEU A 233 2.65 -21.58 2.72
N VAL A 234 2.32 -20.69 1.80
CA VAL A 234 2.14 -19.27 2.12
C VAL A 234 0.88 -19.14 2.98
N THR A 235 1.06 -18.64 4.22
CA THR A 235 -0.05 -18.40 5.15
C THR A 235 -0.66 -17.02 4.91
N GLN A 236 -1.89 -16.82 5.39
CA GLN A 236 -2.62 -15.56 5.29
C GLN A 236 -1.81 -14.37 5.86
N ASN A 237 -1.24 -14.51 7.07
CA ASN A 237 -0.43 -13.43 7.67
C ASN A 237 0.85 -13.13 6.88
N LYS A 238 1.42 -14.11 6.18
CA LYS A 238 2.58 -13.90 5.32
C LYS A 238 2.20 -13.13 4.05
N GLN A 239 1.09 -13.50 3.45
CA GLN A 239 0.52 -12.79 2.30
C GLN A 239 0.18 -11.35 2.70
N TYR A 240 -0.51 -11.17 3.82
CA TYR A 240 -0.93 -9.87 4.33
C TYR A 240 0.26 -8.94 4.65
N ALA A 241 1.32 -9.46 5.27
CA ALA A 241 2.54 -8.68 5.48
C ALA A 241 3.17 -8.19 4.15
N ALA A 242 3.10 -9.00 3.07
CA ALA A 242 3.56 -8.59 1.75
C ALA A 242 2.65 -7.52 1.13
N GLU A 243 1.34 -7.59 1.37
CA GLU A 243 0.37 -6.60 0.94
C GLU A 243 0.60 -5.23 1.59
N ILE A 244 0.80 -5.19 2.90
CA ILE A 244 1.13 -3.95 3.61
C ILE A 244 2.42 -3.31 3.07
N LEU A 245 3.46 -4.11 2.77
CA LEU A 245 4.67 -3.59 2.13
C LEU A 245 4.38 -2.97 0.74
N ALA A 246 3.47 -3.59 -0.03
CA ALA A 246 3.05 -3.05 -1.31
C ALA A 246 2.28 -1.74 -1.14
N ILE A 247 1.34 -1.66 -0.20
CA ILE A 247 0.59 -0.44 0.12
C ILE A 247 1.55 0.68 0.55
N LEU A 248 2.42 0.44 1.54
CA LEU A 248 3.38 1.43 2.02
C LEU A 248 4.30 1.96 0.91
N SER A 249 4.75 1.08 0.01
CA SER A 249 5.61 1.47 -1.11
C SER A 249 4.88 2.27 -2.19
N GLN A 250 3.57 2.04 -2.39
CA GLN A 250 2.76 2.81 -3.33
C GLN A 250 2.46 4.21 -2.81
N MET A 251 2.19 4.34 -1.51
CA MET A 251 1.72 5.57 -0.90
C MET A 251 2.77 6.68 -0.83
N SER A 252 4.06 6.35 -0.65
CA SER A 252 5.07 7.38 -0.37
C SER A 252 6.46 7.06 -0.88
N THR A 253 7.11 8.08 -1.48
CA THR A 253 8.54 8.06 -1.84
C THR A 253 9.43 7.90 -0.59
N ALA A 254 9.04 8.48 0.55
CA ALA A 254 9.79 8.35 1.80
C ALA A 254 9.82 6.88 2.24
N ASN A 255 8.68 6.18 2.19
CA ASN A 255 8.58 4.75 2.52
C ASN A 255 9.43 3.89 1.57
N ARG A 256 9.40 4.18 0.26
CA ARG A 256 10.27 3.49 -0.72
C ARG A 256 11.74 3.66 -0.37
N THR A 257 12.16 4.88 -0.06
CA THR A 257 13.54 5.18 0.33
C THR A 257 13.96 4.40 1.58
N GLN A 258 13.09 4.32 2.57
CA GLN A 258 13.34 3.58 3.81
C GLN A 258 13.46 2.07 3.56
N LEU A 259 12.56 1.49 2.77
CA LEU A 259 12.62 0.07 2.38
C LEU A 259 13.91 -0.25 1.58
N ILE A 260 14.33 0.63 0.67
CA ILE A 260 15.59 0.46 -0.06
C ILE A 260 16.80 0.46 0.90
N ARG A 261 16.79 1.33 1.92
CA ARG A 261 17.85 1.35 2.96
C ARG A 261 17.90 0.06 3.78
N LEU A 262 16.78 -0.61 3.95
CA LEU A 262 16.66 -1.90 4.63
C LEU A 262 16.96 -3.10 3.72
N ASP A 263 17.60 -2.88 2.57
CA ASP A 263 17.94 -3.90 1.56
C ASP A 263 16.76 -4.72 1.05
N ALA A 264 15.54 -4.13 1.07
CA ALA A 264 14.33 -4.81 0.64
C ALA A 264 14.39 -5.27 -0.83
N VAL A 265 15.13 -4.57 -1.71
CA VAL A 265 15.22 -4.93 -3.14
C VAL A 265 15.83 -6.31 -3.33
N ASP A 266 17.00 -6.59 -2.73
CA ASP A 266 17.66 -7.90 -2.84
C ASP A 266 16.81 -9.01 -2.21
N LEU A 267 16.26 -8.74 -1.02
CA LEU A 267 15.38 -9.65 -0.31
C LEU A 267 14.17 -10.07 -1.16
N LEU A 268 13.45 -9.11 -1.72
CA LEU A 268 12.26 -9.35 -2.52
C LEU A 268 12.59 -10.07 -3.83
N LEU A 269 13.74 -9.79 -4.46
CA LEU A 269 14.23 -10.55 -5.61
C LEU A 269 14.51 -12.01 -5.28
N GLN A 270 15.09 -12.29 -4.11
CA GLN A 270 15.29 -13.66 -3.62
C GLN A 270 13.96 -14.38 -3.42
N LEU A 271 12.93 -13.71 -2.88
CA LEU A 271 11.59 -14.26 -2.69
C LEU A 271 10.85 -14.46 -4.02
N ALA A 272 11.06 -13.60 -5.01
CA ALA A 272 10.50 -13.73 -6.35
C ALA A 272 11.18 -14.86 -7.18
N ALA A 273 12.46 -15.14 -6.94
CA ALA A 273 13.27 -16.04 -7.76
C ALA A 273 12.71 -17.46 -7.98
N PRO A 274 12.02 -18.12 -7.03
CA PRO A 274 11.38 -19.41 -7.26
C PRO A 274 10.36 -19.41 -8.40
N TYR A 275 9.64 -18.29 -8.59
CA TYR A 275 8.58 -18.15 -9.60
C TYR A 275 9.08 -18.09 -11.05
N ARG A 276 10.40 -18.09 -11.28
CA ARG A 276 10.96 -18.27 -12.62
C ARG A 276 10.70 -19.68 -13.21
N ARG A 277 10.42 -20.67 -12.35
CA ARG A 277 10.26 -22.09 -12.76
C ARG A 277 8.95 -22.71 -12.33
N ARG A 278 8.33 -22.23 -11.26
CA ARG A 278 7.04 -22.72 -10.80
C ARG A 278 6.05 -21.56 -10.73
N ASP A 279 4.79 -21.87 -10.99
CA ASP A 279 3.70 -20.93 -10.76
C ASP A 279 3.19 -21.10 -9.30
N PRO A 280 2.67 -20.05 -8.69
CA PRO A 280 1.91 -20.16 -7.45
C PRO A 280 0.61 -20.93 -7.69
N ASP A 281 0.01 -21.43 -6.63
CA ASP A 281 -1.33 -22.00 -6.66
C ASP A 281 -2.35 -20.91 -7.05
N LYS A 282 -3.24 -21.29 -8.00
CA LYS A 282 -4.17 -20.31 -8.58
C LYS A 282 -5.26 -19.91 -7.59
N GLY A 283 -5.38 -18.59 -7.35
CA GLY A 283 -6.46 -18.01 -6.54
C GLY A 283 -6.31 -18.26 -5.04
N GLY A 284 -5.08 -18.47 -4.55
CA GLY A 284 -4.74 -18.61 -3.14
C GLY A 284 -3.74 -17.54 -2.69
N GLU A 285 -3.44 -17.55 -1.40
CA GLU A 285 -2.53 -16.60 -0.74
C GLU A 285 -1.16 -16.52 -1.42
N GLU A 286 -0.68 -17.60 -2.03
CA GLU A 286 0.61 -17.60 -2.72
C GLU A 286 0.59 -16.78 -4.02
N GLU A 287 -0.53 -16.76 -4.77
CA GLU A 287 -0.64 -15.92 -5.97
C GLU A 287 -0.61 -14.44 -5.58
N GLU A 288 -1.39 -14.04 -4.58
CA GLU A 288 -1.42 -12.68 -4.05
C GLU A 288 -0.08 -12.27 -3.43
N TYR A 289 0.54 -13.15 -2.64
CA TYR A 289 1.88 -12.93 -2.11
C TYR A 289 2.90 -12.64 -3.22
N MET A 290 2.92 -13.43 -4.30
CA MET A 290 3.79 -13.20 -5.44
C MET A 290 3.50 -11.83 -6.09
N GLU A 291 2.23 -11.49 -6.29
CA GLU A 291 1.84 -10.21 -6.89
C GLU A 291 2.27 -9.02 -6.02
N ASN A 292 2.12 -9.10 -4.71
CA ASN A 292 2.53 -8.08 -3.76
C ASN A 292 4.07 -7.91 -3.70
N ILE A 293 4.83 -9.02 -3.76
CA ILE A 293 6.29 -8.97 -3.90
C ILE A 293 6.70 -8.19 -5.16
N PHE A 294 6.08 -8.48 -6.30
CA PHE A 294 6.39 -7.76 -7.55
C PHE A 294 5.87 -6.30 -7.53
N ALA A 295 4.74 -6.03 -6.88
CA ALA A 295 4.23 -4.67 -6.73
C ALA A 295 5.20 -3.80 -5.93
N THR A 296 5.66 -4.30 -4.78
CA THR A 296 6.67 -3.62 -3.96
C THR A 296 7.96 -3.40 -4.75
N LEU A 297 8.52 -4.44 -5.38
CA LEU A 297 9.72 -4.32 -6.22
C LEU A 297 9.56 -3.26 -7.32
N THR A 298 8.39 -3.20 -7.95
CA THR A 298 8.11 -2.24 -9.02
C THR A 298 8.17 -0.80 -8.49
N CYS A 299 7.57 -0.54 -7.33
CA CYS A 299 7.63 0.76 -6.68
C CYS A 299 9.07 1.14 -6.25
N LEU A 300 9.82 0.19 -5.69
CA LEU A 300 11.22 0.44 -5.30
C LEU A 300 12.11 0.69 -6.53
N ALA A 301 11.86 0.01 -7.64
CA ALA A 301 12.61 0.17 -8.88
C ALA A 301 12.28 1.48 -9.65
N ASP A 302 11.29 2.25 -9.24
CA ASP A 302 11.06 3.60 -9.76
C ASP A 302 12.08 4.60 -9.19
N GLU A 303 12.58 4.36 -7.96
CA GLU A 303 13.55 5.23 -7.32
C GLU A 303 14.98 5.02 -7.89
N SER A 304 15.74 6.10 -8.04
CA SER A 304 17.12 6.03 -8.57
C SER A 304 18.01 5.06 -7.79
N THR A 305 17.97 5.13 -6.45
CA THR A 305 18.72 4.21 -5.58
C THR A 305 18.20 2.77 -5.68
N GLY A 306 16.89 2.60 -5.86
CA GLY A 306 16.28 1.29 -6.09
C GLY A 306 16.72 0.66 -7.39
N LYS A 307 16.86 1.43 -8.49
CA LYS A 307 17.41 0.95 -9.77
C LYS A 307 18.85 0.46 -9.62
N THR A 308 19.68 1.18 -8.88
CA THR A 308 21.05 0.75 -8.60
C THR A 308 21.06 -0.58 -7.83
N LYS A 309 20.27 -0.68 -6.75
CA LYS A 309 20.14 -1.93 -5.98
C LYS A 309 19.59 -3.08 -6.82
N PHE A 310 18.63 -2.81 -7.72
CA PHE A 310 18.05 -3.80 -8.63
C PHE A 310 19.10 -4.36 -9.60
N ILE A 311 20.02 -3.53 -10.11
CA ILE A 311 21.14 -3.96 -10.96
C ILE A 311 22.15 -4.78 -10.13
N GLU A 312 22.54 -4.28 -8.95
CA GLU A 312 23.50 -4.94 -8.06
C GLU A 312 23.04 -6.34 -7.64
N ALA A 313 21.74 -6.52 -7.42
CA ALA A 313 21.12 -7.80 -7.03
C ALA A 313 20.73 -8.70 -8.22
N GLU A 314 21.27 -8.44 -9.44
CA GLU A 314 20.99 -9.24 -10.66
C GLU A 314 19.49 -9.30 -11.03
N GLY A 315 18.71 -8.29 -10.65
CA GLY A 315 17.27 -8.23 -10.90
C GLY A 315 16.90 -8.22 -12.38
N VAL A 316 17.71 -7.55 -13.22
CA VAL A 316 17.54 -7.54 -14.68
C VAL A 316 17.65 -8.96 -15.24
N GLU A 317 18.68 -9.71 -14.87
CA GLU A 317 18.93 -11.07 -15.31
C GLU A 317 17.80 -12.01 -14.87
N LEU A 318 17.36 -11.89 -13.60
CA LEU A 318 16.25 -12.68 -13.07
C LEU A 318 14.96 -12.44 -13.87
N CYS A 319 14.61 -11.18 -14.12
CA CYS A 319 13.43 -10.82 -14.90
C CYS A 319 13.54 -11.34 -16.34
N LEU A 320 14.70 -11.25 -17.00
CA LEU A 320 14.91 -11.79 -18.34
C LEU A 320 14.75 -13.30 -18.40
N ILE A 321 15.12 -14.03 -17.34
CA ILE A 321 14.85 -15.47 -17.21
C ILE A 321 13.34 -15.71 -17.10
N MET A 322 12.64 -14.94 -16.28
CA MET A 322 11.18 -15.05 -16.12
C MET A 322 10.44 -14.74 -17.42
N LEU A 323 10.89 -13.75 -18.19
CA LEU A 323 10.31 -13.45 -19.51
C LEU A 323 10.44 -14.62 -20.50
N LYS A 324 11.50 -15.39 -20.39
CA LYS A 324 11.78 -16.52 -21.26
C LYS A 324 11.11 -17.81 -20.79
N GLU A 325 11.16 -18.12 -19.51
CA GLU A 325 10.83 -19.41 -18.92
C GLU A 325 9.57 -19.37 -18.04
N GLY A 326 9.27 -18.23 -17.42
CA GLY A 326 8.13 -18.03 -16.52
C GLY A 326 6.79 -18.08 -17.25
N LYS A 327 5.73 -18.31 -16.49
CA LYS A 327 4.34 -18.25 -16.96
C LYS A 327 3.61 -17.12 -16.24
N LYS A 328 3.18 -17.34 -14.98
CA LYS A 328 2.53 -16.31 -14.16
C LYS A 328 3.46 -15.13 -13.84
N SER A 329 4.73 -15.41 -13.55
CA SER A 329 5.74 -14.37 -13.28
C SER A 329 6.13 -13.52 -14.49
N LYS A 330 5.74 -13.89 -15.71
CA LYS A 330 6.16 -13.19 -16.94
C LYS A 330 5.64 -11.75 -16.98
N GLN A 331 4.37 -11.54 -16.71
CA GLN A 331 3.76 -10.21 -16.77
C GLN A 331 4.29 -9.28 -15.67
N PRO A 332 4.30 -9.67 -14.38
CA PRO A 332 4.87 -8.83 -13.34
C PRO A 332 6.37 -8.56 -13.53
N ALA A 333 7.17 -9.54 -14.01
CA ALA A 333 8.57 -9.30 -14.34
C ALA A 333 8.76 -8.29 -15.47
N LEU A 334 7.89 -8.31 -16.49
CA LEU A 334 7.94 -7.33 -17.58
C LEU A 334 7.60 -5.92 -17.08
N ARG A 335 6.57 -5.80 -16.24
CA ARG A 335 6.21 -4.54 -15.59
C ARG A 335 7.38 -3.98 -14.76
N LEU A 336 8.01 -4.83 -13.94
CA LEU A 336 9.17 -4.45 -13.13
C LEU A 336 10.33 -3.94 -14.00
N VAL A 337 10.67 -4.63 -15.10
CA VAL A 337 11.72 -4.19 -16.03
C VAL A 337 11.35 -2.86 -16.68
N ASN A 338 10.08 -2.65 -17.01
CA ASN A 338 9.60 -1.40 -17.60
C ASN A 338 9.81 -0.21 -16.66
N HIS A 339 9.36 -0.34 -15.40
CA HIS A 339 9.56 0.69 -14.38
C HIS A 339 11.05 0.94 -14.10
N ALA A 340 11.83 -0.12 -13.96
CA ALA A 340 13.28 0.01 -13.75
C ALA A 340 13.99 0.71 -14.92
N ALA A 341 13.59 0.45 -16.18
CA ALA A 341 14.14 1.09 -17.38
C ALA A 341 13.63 2.52 -17.59
N GLY A 342 12.56 2.91 -16.94
CA GLY A 342 11.91 4.22 -17.08
C GLY A 342 12.65 5.36 -16.33
N GLY A 343 12.14 6.59 -16.52
CA GLY A 343 12.69 7.79 -15.89
C GLY A 343 14.09 8.15 -16.40
N ASN A 344 14.65 9.26 -15.91
CA ASN A 344 15.97 9.73 -16.34
C ASN A 344 17.11 8.87 -15.77
N SER A 345 16.90 8.22 -14.62
CA SER A 345 17.86 7.32 -13.96
C SER A 345 17.90 5.90 -14.53
N GLY A 346 17.12 5.58 -15.57
CA GLY A 346 17.03 4.23 -16.16
C GLY A 346 18.17 3.83 -17.11
N VAL A 347 19.14 4.69 -17.36
CA VAL A 347 20.23 4.48 -18.34
C VAL A 347 20.97 3.16 -18.09
N GLU A 348 21.43 2.95 -16.86
CA GLU A 348 22.21 1.76 -16.48
C GLU A 348 21.37 0.47 -16.60
N VAL A 349 20.09 0.53 -16.28
CA VAL A 349 19.17 -0.59 -16.48
C VAL A 349 19.01 -0.91 -17.96
N CYS A 350 18.85 0.10 -18.83
CA CYS A 350 18.79 -0.08 -20.28
C CYS A 350 20.08 -0.70 -20.84
N GLN A 351 21.26 -0.26 -20.37
CA GLN A 351 22.55 -0.86 -20.71
C GLN A 351 22.61 -2.31 -20.26
N LYS A 352 22.25 -2.59 -19.03
CA LYS A 352 22.24 -3.93 -18.43
C LYS A 352 21.33 -4.91 -19.18
N ILE A 353 20.14 -4.45 -19.63
CA ILE A 353 19.24 -5.26 -20.48
C ILE A 353 19.95 -5.73 -21.75
N VAL A 354 20.72 -4.86 -22.40
CA VAL A 354 21.46 -5.20 -23.64
C VAL A 354 22.63 -6.14 -23.35
N GLU A 355 23.41 -5.84 -22.30
CA GLU A 355 24.56 -6.65 -21.87
C GLU A 355 24.14 -8.08 -21.49
N ALA A 356 23.05 -8.22 -20.74
CA ALA A 356 22.48 -9.52 -20.35
C ALA A 356 21.78 -10.28 -21.51
N GLY A 357 21.83 -9.74 -22.74
CA GLY A 357 21.25 -10.37 -23.91
C GLY A 357 19.71 -10.29 -24.01
N GLY A 358 19.11 -9.35 -23.28
CA GLY A 358 17.64 -9.20 -23.17
C GLY A 358 16.93 -8.84 -24.47
N LEU A 359 17.61 -8.16 -25.41
CA LEU A 359 17.00 -7.73 -26.67
C LEU A 359 16.29 -8.86 -27.43
N LYS A 360 16.91 -10.04 -27.51
CA LYS A 360 16.30 -11.18 -28.19
C LYS A 360 14.98 -11.60 -27.54
N SER A 361 14.93 -11.64 -26.22
CA SER A 361 13.73 -12.03 -25.45
C SER A 361 12.63 -11.01 -25.60
N LEU A 362 12.93 -9.71 -25.41
CA LEU A 362 11.97 -8.60 -25.52
C LEU A 362 11.37 -8.51 -26.94
N PHE A 363 12.19 -8.49 -27.98
CA PHE A 363 11.70 -8.40 -29.35
C PHE A 363 10.97 -9.68 -29.80
N THR A 364 11.37 -10.87 -29.33
CA THR A 364 10.63 -12.11 -29.61
C THR A 364 9.26 -12.10 -28.92
N LEU A 365 9.20 -11.62 -27.67
CA LEU A 365 7.95 -11.49 -26.94
C LEU A 365 7.03 -10.46 -27.64
N PHE A 366 7.57 -9.29 -28.01
CA PHE A 366 6.84 -8.28 -28.77
C PHE A 366 6.22 -8.86 -30.04
N MET A 367 7.00 -9.59 -30.84
CA MET A 367 6.50 -10.17 -32.11
C MET A 367 5.44 -11.25 -31.92
N LYS A 368 5.45 -11.99 -30.79
CA LYS A 368 4.53 -13.09 -30.53
C LYS A 368 3.27 -12.70 -29.78
N THR A 369 3.36 -11.67 -28.91
CA THR A 369 2.22 -11.32 -28.06
C THR A 369 1.04 -10.78 -28.85
N GLN A 370 -0.17 -11.17 -28.41
CA GLN A 370 -1.45 -10.59 -28.82
C GLN A 370 -2.06 -9.78 -27.65
N ASP A 371 -1.47 -9.87 -26.46
CA ASP A 371 -1.89 -9.14 -25.28
C ASP A 371 -1.41 -7.70 -25.38
N HIS A 372 -2.36 -6.77 -25.33
CA HIS A 372 -2.08 -5.35 -25.42
C HIS A 372 -1.25 -4.83 -24.26
N ARG A 373 -1.53 -5.26 -23.01
CA ARG A 373 -0.78 -4.83 -21.82
C ARG A 373 0.68 -5.23 -21.88
N LEU A 374 0.97 -6.48 -22.32
CA LEU A 374 2.35 -6.90 -22.54
C LEU A 374 3.03 -6.11 -23.67
N ALA A 375 2.29 -5.77 -24.73
CA ALA A 375 2.83 -5.00 -25.84
C ALA A 375 3.12 -3.54 -25.41
N GLU A 376 2.28 -2.94 -24.59
CA GLU A 376 2.48 -1.61 -24.02
C GLU A 376 3.79 -1.52 -23.26
N HIS A 377 3.99 -2.38 -22.25
CA HIS A 377 5.25 -2.40 -21.48
C HIS A 377 6.48 -2.60 -22.37
N LEU A 378 6.39 -3.45 -23.41
CA LEU A 378 7.51 -3.64 -24.34
C LEU A 378 7.81 -2.39 -25.14
N VAL A 379 6.80 -1.66 -25.61
CA VAL A 379 7.00 -0.41 -26.35
C VAL A 379 7.56 0.69 -25.46
N GLU A 380 7.12 0.77 -24.21
CA GLU A 380 7.67 1.68 -23.19
C GLU A 380 9.15 1.39 -22.92
N ILE A 381 9.55 0.12 -22.77
CA ILE A 381 10.95 -0.28 -22.64
C ILE A 381 11.73 0.15 -23.89
N PHE A 382 11.20 -0.05 -25.11
CA PHE A 382 11.89 0.36 -26.33
C PHE A 382 12.02 1.90 -26.42
N ALA A 383 11.00 2.65 -26.01
CA ALA A 383 11.07 4.10 -25.95
C ALA A 383 12.14 4.59 -24.96
N SER A 384 12.18 3.98 -23.76
CA SER A 384 13.20 4.26 -22.75
C SER A 384 14.62 3.96 -23.27
N MET A 385 14.83 2.83 -23.92
CA MET A 385 16.11 2.46 -24.51
C MET A 385 16.56 3.44 -25.60
N LEU A 386 15.63 3.86 -26.49
CA LEU A 386 15.95 4.82 -27.56
C LEU A 386 16.19 6.23 -27.01
N ARG A 387 15.56 6.60 -25.91
CA ARG A 387 15.74 7.90 -25.27
C ARG A 387 17.03 7.97 -24.45
N LEU A 388 17.33 6.93 -23.66
CA LEU A 388 18.33 6.99 -22.60
C LEU A 388 19.71 6.47 -23.02
N LEU A 389 19.77 5.47 -23.94
CA LEU A 389 21.07 4.94 -24.37
C LEU A 389 21.83 5.99 -25.17
N PRO A 390 23.12 6.24 -24.87
CA PRO A 390 23.93 7.23 -25.59
C PRO A 390 23.99 6.94 -27.11
N ALA A 391 23.90 7.97 -27.94
CA ALA A 391 23.72 7.86 -29.39
C ALA A 391 24.75 6.96 -30.09
N ASN A 392 26.02 6.97 -29.65
CA ASN A 392 27.09 6.20 -30.25
C ASN A 392 27.47 4.95 -29.44
N SER A 393 26.65 4.54 -28.45
CA SER A 393 26.91 3.35 -27.65
C SER A 393 26.64 2.07 -28.43
N ALA A 394 27.37 1.01 -28.09
CA ALA A 394 27.16 -0.33 -28.67
C ALA A 394 25.75 -0.85 -28.34
N GLU A 395 25.22 -0.49 -27.18
CA GLU A 395 23.90 -0.89 -26.70
C GLU A 395 22.80 -0.26 -27.57
N ARG A 396 22.92 1.04 -27.90
CA ARG A 396 21.98 1.72 -28.80
C ARG A 396 22.04 1.14 -30.21
N ILE A 397 23.24 0.94 -30.75
CA ILE A 397 23.42 0.36 -32.09
C ILE A 397 22.78 -1.04 -32.17
N ARG A 398 22.97 -1.88 -31.13
CA ARG A 398 22.34 -3.21 -31.04
C ARG A 398 20.83 -3.13 -30.96
N THR A 399 20.28 -2.16 -30.23
CA THR A 399 18.85 -1.94 -30.11
C THR A 399 18.24 -1.54 -31.46
N LEU A 400 18.83 -0.58 -32.16
CA LEU A 400 18.42 -0.15 -33.50
C LEU A 400 18.51 -1.30 -34.51
N ALA A 401 19.60 -2.09 -34.46
CA ALA A 401 19.78 -3.24 -35.33
C ALA A 401 18.62 -4.25 -35.22
N LYS A 402 18.00 -4.37 -34.04
CA LYS A 402 16.83 -5.23 -33.85
C LYS A 402 15.61 -4.78 -34.64
N PHE A 403 15.41 -3.49 -34.81
CA PHE A 403 14.28 -2.94 -35.58
C PHE A 403 14.47 -3.12 -37.09
N VAL A 404 15.71 -3.12 -37.57
CA VAL A 404 16.00 -3.24 -39.01
C VAL A 404 16.08 -4.70 -39.50
N GLU A 405 16.20 -5.67 -38.58
CA GLU A 405 16.22 -7.12 -38.93
C GLU A 405 14.94 -7.53 -39.69
N LYS A 406 15.07 -8.51 -40.61
CA LYS A 406 13.96 -9.18 -41.32
C LYS A 406 13.02 -8.20 -42.03
N ASP A 407 13.61 -7.38 -42.85
CA ASP A 407 12.89 -6.35 -43.64
C ASP A 407 11.97 -5.45 -42.80
N TYR A 408 12.46 -5.03 -41.62
CA TYR A 408 11.75 -4.09 -40.74
C TYR A 408 10.40 -4.61 -40.21
N GLU A 409 10.24 -5.94 -40.03
CA GLU A 409 8.98 -6.55 -39.58
C GLU A 409 8.43 -5.94 -38.27
N LYS A 410 9.33 -5.49 -37.36
CA LYS A 410 8.97 -4.85 -36.08
C LYS A 410 8.31 -3.48 -36.29
N ILE A 411 8.80 -2.72 -37.26
CA ILE A 411 8.20 -1.43 -37.66
C ILE A 411 6.78 -1.67 -38.20
N THR A 412 6.60 -2.67 -39.04
CA THR A 412 5.27 -3.03 -39.56
C THR A 412 4.32 -3.39 -38.40
N LYS A 413 4.79 -4.13 -37.41
CA LYS A 413 3.99 -4.46 -36.21
C LYS A 413 3.68 -3.22 -35.37
N LEU A 414 4.65 -2.33 -35.14
CA LEU A 414 4.43 -1.06 -34.42
C LEU A 414 3.35 -0.20 -35.09
N ILE A 415 3.40 -0.07 -36.43
CA ILE A 415 2.39 0.71 -37.16
C ILE A 415 1.00 0.06 -37.10
N LYS A 416 0.94 -1.29 -37.12
CA LYS A 416 -0.34 -2.00 -36.91
C LYS A 416 -0.87 -1.71 -35.50
N PHE A 417 -0.02 -1.79 -34.48
CA PHE A 417 -0.36 -1.52 -33.08
C PHE A 417 -0.81 -0.06 -32.90
N ARG A 418 -0.10 0.90 -33.53
CA ARG A 418 -0.51 2.29 -33.63
C ARG A 418 -1.95 2.45 -34.11
N ARG A 419 -2.30 1.77 -35.21
CA ARG A 419 -3.63 1.84 -35.82
C ARG A 419 -4.73 1.33 -34.88
N ASP A 420 -4.45 0.32 -34.09
CA ASP A 420 -5.39 -0.21 -33.09
C ASP A 420 -5.70 0.87 -32.03
N TYR A 421 -4.70 1.63 -31.56
CA TYR A 421 -4.89 2.72 -30.59
C TYR A 421 -5.54 3.95 -31.21
N VAL A 422 -5.20 4.31 -32.44
CA VAL A 422 -5.89 5.39 -33.17
C VAL A 422 -7.38 5.09 -33.32
N ALA A 423 -7.75 3.85 -33.62
CA ALA A 423 -9.16 3.45 -33.69
C ALA A 423 -9.88 3.56 -32.35
N ARG A 424 -9.25 3.13 -31.24
CA ARG A 424 -9.81 3.27 -29.89
C ARG A 424 -10.00 4.74 -29.49
N LEU A 425 -8.99 5.57 -29.71
CA LEU A 425 -9.04 7.00 -29.44
C LEU A 425 -10.11 7.71 -30.25
N SER A 426 -10.26 7.37 -31.56
CA SER A 426 -11.32 7.93 -32.38
C SER A 426 -12.73 7.64 -31.86
N LEU A 427 -12.95 6.47 -31.26
CA LEU A 427 -14.23 6.14 -30.61
C LEU A 427 -14.44 6.99 -29.34
N ALA A 428 -13.41 7.13 -28.50
CA ALA A 428 -13.47 7.97 -27.32
C ALA A 428 -13.71 9.45 -27.67
N GLU A 429 -13.05 9.96 -28.71
CA GLU A 429 -13.23 11.32 -29.21
C GLU A 429 -14.63 11.56 -29.75
N GLN A 430 -15.22 10.62 -30.51
CA GLN A 430 -16.61 10.72 -30.96
C GLN A 430 -17.60 10.79 -29.79
N GLN A 431 -17.38 10.04 -28.73
CA GLN A 431 -18.19 10.13 -27.51
C GLN A 431 -18.03 11.49 -26.84
N ASN A 432 -16.80 11.95 -26.66
CA ASN A 432 -16.51 13.25 -26.09
C ASN A 432 -17.16 14.38 -26.88
N ASP A 433 -17.10 14.36 -28.23
CA ASP A 433 -17.68 15.39 -29.07
C ASP A 433 -19.22 15.39 -29.01
N ALA A 434 -19.84 14.23 -28.86
CA ALA A 434 -21.29 14.14 -28.66
C ALA A 434 -21.70 14.75 -27.29
N GLU A 435 -20.92 14.53 -26.25
CA GLU A 435 -21.15 15.09 -24.91
C GLU A 435 -20.89 16.60 -24.87
N LYS A 436 -19.80 17.08 -25.49
CA LYS A 436 -19.49 18.54 -25.62
C LYS A 436 -20.63 19.34 -26.19
N ALA A 437 -21.41 18.75 -27.13
CA ALA A 437 -22.53 19.41 -27.77
C ALA A 437 -23.71 19.68 -26.84
N VAL A 438 -23.80 18.99 -25.69
CA VAL A 438 -24.92 19.06 -24.74
C VAL A 438 -24.51 19.51 -23.32
N THR A 439 -23.21 19.62 -23.03
CA THR A 439 -22.67 20.02 -21.73
C THR A 439 -22.87 21.51 -21.48
N SER A 440 -23.35 21.88 -20.30
CA SER A 440 -23.51 23.27 -19.86
C SER A 440 -22.17 23.95 -19.58
N ALA A 441 -22.15 25.29 -19.54
CA ALA A 441 -20.93 26.04 -19.26
C ALA A 441 -20.44 25.82 -17.82
N ASP A 442 -21.36 25.55 -16.89
CA ASP A 442 -21.05 25.36 -15.47
C ASP A 442 -20.41 23.97 -15.20
N ASP A 443 -20.75 22.95 -16.00
CA ASP A 443 -20.25 21.59 -15.85
C ASP A 443 -18.98 21.30 -16.68
N LYS A 444 -18.51 22.31 -17.43
CA LYS A 444 -17.47 22.12 -18.45
C LYS A 444 -16.13 21.67 -17.87
N GLU A 445 -15.70 22.21 -16.75
CA GLU A 445 -14.40 21.88 -16.12
C GLU A 445 -14.35 20.42 -15.69
N THR A 446 -15.41 19.93 -15.01
CA THR A 446 -15.52 18.53 -14.60
C THR A 446 -15.58 17.61 -15.83
N ALA A 447 -16.35 17.98 -16.86
CA ALA A 447 -16.46 17.22 -18.09
C ALA A 447 -15.13 17.15 -18.87
N GLU A 448 -14.31 18.20 -18.89
CA GLU A 448 -12.97 18.19 -19.52
C GLU A 448 -12.04 17.15 -18.87
N LEU A 449 -12.09 16.99 -17.55
CA LEU A 449 -11.34 15.96 -16.84
C LEU A 449 -11.84 14.55 -17.22
N GLU A 450 -13.15 14.34 -17.30
CA GLU A 450 -13.74 13.07 -17.73
C GLU A 450 -13.37 12.72 -19.18
N TRP A 451 -13.39 13.71 -20.09
CA TRP A 451 -12.98 13.50 -21.49
C TRP A 451 -11.50 13.15 -21.60
N LEU A 452 -10.65 13.78 -20.79
CA LEU A 452 -9.23 13.44 -20.75
C LEU A 452 -9.01 12.03 -20.18
N SER A 453 -9.69 11.68 -19.07
CA SER A 453 -9.64 10.32 -18.49
C SER A 453 -10.04 9.28 -19.53
N ARG A 454 -11.13 9.47 -20.26
CA ARG A 454 -11.58 8.56 -21.33
C ARG A 454 -10.55 8.39 -22.45
N ARG A 455 -9.84 9.47 -22.83
CA ARG A 455 -8.75 9.39 -23.83
C ARG A 455 -7.55 8.61 -23.27
N ILE A 456 -7.22 8.78 -21.99
CA ILE A 456 -6.16 8.04 -21.31
C ILE A 456 -6.51 6.55 -21.29
N ASP A 457 -7.73 6.20 -20.92
CA ASP A 457 -8.23 4.81 -20.89
C ASP A 457 -8.28 4.17 -22.28
N ALA A 458 -8.54 4.96 -23.31
CA ALA A 458 -8.47 4.54 -24.71
C ALA A 458 -7.02 4.32 -25.21
N GLY A 459 -6.01 4.67 -24.41
CA GLY A 459 -4.58 4.44 -24.68
C GLY A 459 -3.84 5.61 -25.32
N LEU A 460 -4.17 6.84 -24.96
CA LEU A 460 -3.49 8.05 -25.44
C LEU A 460 -1.97 7.97 -25.20
N PHE A 461 -1.54 7.63 -23.98
CA PHE A 461 -0.12 7.54 -23.64
C PHE A 461 0.61 6.43 -24.43
N THR A 462 -0.06 5.31 -24.67
CA THR A 462 0.50 4.23 -25.50
C THR A 462 0.69 4.68 -26.94
N LEU A 463 -0.28 5.41 -27.53
CA LEU A 463 -0.13 5.97 -28.87
C LEU A 463 1.06 6.94 -28.94
N GLN A 464 1.19 7.84 -27.96
CA GLN A 464 2.30 8.80 -27.88
C GLN A 464 3.65 8.08 -27.79
N THR A 465 3.72 7.01 -26.99
CA THR A 465 4.94 6.19 -26.86
C THR A 465 5.30 5.46 -28.15
N ILE A 466 4.31 4.86 -28.84
CA ILE A 466 4.53 4.23 -30.15
C ILE A 466 5.05 5.26 -31.15
N ASP A 467 4.43 6.45 -31.22
CA ASP A 467 4.82 7.50 -32.15
C ASP A 467 6.21 8.06 -31.82
N THR A 468 6.59 8.13 -30.53
CA THR A 468 7.96 8.47 -30.10
C THR A 468 8.96 7.44 -30.60
N VAL A 469 8.69 6.13 -30.46
CA VAL A 469 9.57 5.07 -31.00
C VAL A 469 9.70 5.17 -32.50
N LEU A 470 8.58 5.36 -33.22
CA LEU A 470 8.58 5.49 -34.68
C LEU A 470 9.36 6.73 -35.14
N ALA A 471 9.23 7.86 -34.45
CA ALA A 471 9.96 9.09 -34.76
C ALA A 471 11.47 8.91 -34.55
N TRP A 472 11.92 8.27 -33.47
CA TRP A 472 13.31 7.90 -33.27
C TRP A 472 13.86 7.05 -34.43
N LEU A 473 13.11 6.03 -34.84
CA LEU A 473 13.52 5.15 -35.96
C LEU A 473 13.60 5.90 -37.29
N VAL A 474 12.69 6.86 -37.52
CA VAL A 474 12.73 7.74 -38.72
C VAL A 474 13.95 8.67 -38.69
N ALA A 475 14.31 9.18 -37.52
CA ALA A 475 15.44 10.10 -37.36
C ALA A 475 16.80 9.39 -37.51
N GLU A 476 16.94 8.15 -37.02
CA GLU A 476 18.23 7.49 -36.92
C GLU A 476 18.57 6.51 -38.06
N ASP A 477 17.56 5.99 -38.80
CA ASP A 477 17.80 5.02 -39.88
C ASP A 477 17.00 5.36 -41.14
N THR A 478 17.71 5.61 -42.22
CA THR A 478 17.09 5.97 -43.52
C THR A 478 16.24 4.85 -44.11
N GLY A 479 16.57 3.58 -43.84
CA GLY A 479 15.78 2.43 -44.26
C GLY A 479 14.48 2.31 -43.45
N ALA A 480 14.56 2.52 -42.13
CA ALA A 480 13.39 2.59 -41.25
C ALA A 480 12.47 3.73 -41.66
N SER A 481 13.01 4.92 -41.96
CA SER A 481 12.24 6.06 -42.47
C SER A 481 11.46 5.69 -43.73
N ARG A 482 12.11 5.04 -44.72
CA ARG A 482 11.44 4.57 -45.94
C ARG A 482 10.36 3.54 -45.65
N LYS A 483 10.64 2.59 -44.75
CA LYS A 483 9.65 1.56 -44.37
C LYS A 483 8.44 2.15 -43.67
N VAL A 484 8.63 3.08 -42.72
CA VAL A 484 7.52 3.79 -42.02
C VAL A 484 6.66 4.50 -43.06
N LYS A 485 7.26 5.30 -43.96
CA LYS A 485 6.53 6.00 -45.03
C LYS A 485 5.76 5.03 -45.93
N GLN A 486 6.40 3.91 -46.31
CA GLN A 486 5.77 2.89 -47.15
C GLN A 486 4.54 2.26 -46.48
N VAL A 487 4.68 1.80 -45.23
CA VAL A 487 3.59 1.11 -44.54
C VAL A 487 2.45 2.06 -44.18
N LEU A 488 2.73 3.33 -43.87
CA LEU A 488 1.69 4.36 -43.69
C LEU A 488 0.94 4.64 -44.99
N ALA A 489 1.66 4.78 -46.11
CA ALA A 489 1.07 5.03 -47.43
C ALA A 489 0.13 3.91 -47.93
N GLU A 490 0.25 2.67 -47.41
CA GLU A 490 -0.71 1.58 -47.70
C GLU A 490 -2.17 1.93 -47.36
N ARG A 491 -2.37 2.91 -46.46
CA ARG A 491 -3.68 3.41 -46.03
C ARG A 491 -3.84 4.91 -46.25
N ASP A 492 -3.12 5.49 -47.18
CA ASP A 492 -3.13 6.92 -47.51
C ASP A 492 -2.72 7.83 -46.35
N GLU A 493 -2.00 7.27 -45.34
CA GLU A 493 -1.45 8.02 -44.21
C GLU A 493 -0.07 8.60 -44.56
N LYS A 494 0.22 9.79 -44.06
CA LYS A 494 1.55 10.44 -44.19
C LYS A 494 2.28 10.35 -42.83
N VAL A 495 3.61 10.46 -42.85
CA VAL A 495 4.42 10.50 -41.65
C VAL A 495 4.05 11.63 -40.70
N SER A 496 3.47 12.71 -41.21
CA SER A 496 2.98 13.84 -40.42
C SER A 496 1.87 13.50 -39.43
N VAL A 497 1.23 12.30 -39.52
CA VAL A 497 0.29 11.84 -38.47
C VAL A 497 1.02 11.53 -37.17
N ILE A 498 2.27 11.06 -37.24
CA ILE A 498 3.17 10.83 -36.08
C ILE A 498 3.55 12.19 -35.48
N GLY A 499 3.98 13.15 -36.34
CA GLY A 499 4.34 14.50 -35.89
C GLY A 499 3.19 15.23 -35.20
N ARG A 500 1.94 14.98 -35.60
CA ARG A 500 0.76 15.56 -34.94
C ARG A 500 0.59 15.07 -33.52
N THR A 501 0.71 13.76 -33.29
CA THR A 501 0.63 13.17 -31.95
C THR A 501 1.73 13.68 -31.03
N LEU A 502 2.99 13.76 -31.52
CA LEU A 502 4.10 14.28 -30.74
C LEU A 502 3.96 15.76 -30.43
N LYS A 503 3.41 16.55 -31.36
CA LYS A 503 3.15 17.96 -31.15
C LYS A 503 2.04 18.16 -30.10
N GLU A 504 0.96 17.40 -30.16
CA GLU A 504 -0.10 17.42 -29.14
C GLU A 504 0.47 17.08 -27.76
N GLN A 505 1.35 16.08 -27.66
CA GLN A 505 2.04 15.73 -26.43
C GLN A 505 2.94 16.89 -25.94
N LEU A 506 3.72 17.49 -26.83
CA LEU A 506 4.60 18.62 -26.50
C LEU A 506 3.82 19.84 -26.00
N ASP A 507 2.69 20.14 -26.65
CA ASP A 507 1.81 21.28 -26.30
C ASP A 507 1.11 21.06 -24.95
N ALA A 508 0.88 19.80 -24.54
CA ALA A 508 0.27 19.44 -23.26
C ALA A 508 1.26 19.39 -22.09
N LEU A 509 2.57 19.39 -22.34
CA LEU A 509 3.59 19.37 -21.28
C LEU A 509 3.80 20.75 -20.67
N ASP A 510 3.81 20.81 -19.33
CA ASP A 510 4.16 22.01 -18.59
C ASP A 510 5.61 22.43 -18.84
N THR A 511 5.85 23.76 -18.75
CA THR A 511 7.17 24.37 -18.92
C THR A 511 7.98 24.37 -17.62
N THR A 512 8.11 23.20 -16.98
CA THR A 512 8.92 23.02 -15.78
C THR A 512 10.34 22.56 -16.14
N GLU A 513 11.32 22.80 -15.26
CA GLU A 513 12.69 22.30 -15.46
C GLU A 513 12.72 20.77 -15.62
N GLU A 514 11.86 20.06 -14.90
CA GLU A 514 11.76 18.61 -14.95
C GLU A 514 11.34 18.08 -16.33
N ASN A 515 10.50 18.80 -17.04
CA ASN A 515 10.02 18.42 -18.36
C ASN A 515 10.89 18.94 -19.51
N GLN A 516 11.93 19.75 -19.24
CA GLN A 516 12.70 20.41 -20.28
C GLN A 516 13.37 19.41 -21.24
N ASP A 517 14.03 18.39 -20.74
CA ASP A 517 14.69 17.36 -21.55
C ASP A 517 13.70 16.62 -22.46
N LEU A 518 12.51 16.32 -21.93
CA LEU A 518 11.45 15.66 -22.70
C LEU A 518 10.90 16.59 -23.80
N ARG A 519 10.70 17.87 -23.49
CA ARG A 519 10.23 18.89 -24.44
C ARG A 519 11.24 19.07 -25.58
N ASP A 520 12.53 19.17 -25.27
CA ASP A 520 13.61 19.35 -26.26
C ASP A 520 13.71 18.12 -27.17
N MET A 521 13.61 16.92 -26.59
CA MET A 521 13.57 15.67 -27.34
C MET A 521 12.35 15.63 -28.30
N LEU A 522 11.14 15.89 -27.80
CA LEU A 522 9.92 15.86 -28.61
C LEU A 522 9.96 16.92 -29.71
N SER A 523 10.43 18.13 -29.42
CA SER A 523 10.60 19.19 -30.39
C SER A 523 11.52 18.76 -31.54
N THR A 524 12.68 18.15 -31.20
CA THR A 524 13.63 17.61 -32.17
C THR A 524 12.99 16.50 -33.03
N LEU A 525 12.30 15.55 -32.39
CA LEU A 525 11.66 14.43 -33.10
C LEU A 525 10.56 14.90 -34.07
N VAL A 526 9.78 15.93 -33.71
CA VAL A 526 8.77 16.52 -34.57
C VAL A 526 9.37 17.03 -35.89
N GLU A 527 10.59 17.60 -35.90
CA GLU A 527 11.25 18.07 -37.10
C GLU A 527 11.51 16.95 -38.14
N PHE A 528 11.78 15.72 -37.68
CA PHE A 528 12.05 14.57 -38.56
C PHE A 528 10.80 13.93 -39.15
N VAL A 529 9.61 14.21 -38.59
CA VAL A 529 8.33 13.58 -38.98
C VAL A 529 7.28 14.57 -39.48
N GLN A 530 7.71 15.80 -39.83
CA GLN A 530 6.86 16.82 -40.46
C GLN A 530 6.51 16.50 -41.91
#